data_9c2b3320c8e5227b8d77f1646f7e6c91
#
_entry.id   9c2b3320c8e5227b8d77f1646f7e6c91
#
_cell.length_a   1.000
_cell.length_b   1.000
_cell.length_c   1.000
_cell.angle_alpha   90.00
_cell.angle_beta   90.00
_cell.angle_gamma   90.00
#
_symmetry.space_group_name_H-M   'P 1'
#
loop_
_entity.id
_entity.type
_entity.pdbx_description
1 polymer ?
#
loop_
_entity_poly.entity_id
_entity_poly.type
_entity_poly.pdbx_seq_one_letter_code
_entity_poly.pdbx_strand_id
1 'polypeptide(L)'
;MAKRKVTVESGLQRGDYRSLTYWNMFKKDQRVIWMLAALVIIGSACIIFSGNNRILLIAGILLAACPLLTIALMEYNILKVLKKGHIEQRTAAYYTIDDQGISAHSQAVPDGMTYRWEKLSSVYENARFYIFFINRVQMLTIRKTDLEPKARQ
;
A
#
# COMPACT_ATOMS: atom_id res chain seq x y z
N MET A 1 -30.36 10.78 -19.08
CA MET A 1 -29.64 10.89 -17.79
C MET A 1 -28.23 11.39 -18.09
N ALA A 2 -27.83 12.52 -17.51
CA ALA A 2 -26.49 13.08 -17.73
C ALA A 2 -25.46 12.12 -17.11
N LYS A 3 -24.54 11.57 -17.93
CA LYS A 3 -23.44 10.76 -17.46
C LYS A 3 -22.56 11.62 -16.55
N ARG A 4 -22.53 11.34 -15.28
CA ARG A 4 -21.62 12.00 -14.33
C ARG A 4 -20.20 11.55 -14.65
N LYS A 5 -19.40 12.45 -15.19
CA LYS A 5 -17.99 12.23 -15.50
C LYS A 5 -17.17 13.15 -14.60
N VAL A 6 -16.36 12.59 -13.74
CA VAL A 6 -15.46 13.34 -12.84
C VAL A 6 -14.03 13.08 -13.30
N THR A 7 -13.31 14.14 -13.65
CA THR A 7 -11.89 14.04 -14.02
C THR A 7 -11.07 14.68 -12.91
N VAL A 8 -10.09 13.93 -12.40
CA VAL A 8 -9.23 14.33 -11.29
C VAL A 8 -7.78 14.07 -11.66
N GLU A 9 -6.92 15.05 -11.43
CA GLU A 9 -5.48 14.85 -11.46
C GLU A 9 -5.03 14.51 -10.03
N SER A 10 -4.44 13.34 -9.86
CA SER A 10 -3.93 12.90 -8.56
C SER A 10 -2.56 12.28 -8.72
N GLY A 11 -1.66 12.57 -7.76
CA GLY A 11 -0.33 12.04 -7.68
C GLY A 11 0.05 11.74 -6.23
N LEU A 12 0.88 10.72 -6.03
CA LEU A 12 1.34 10.34 -4.70
C LEU A 12 2.52 11.21 -4.28
N GLN A 13 2.41 11.89 -3.16
CA GLN A 13 3.55 12.55 -2.51
C GLN A 13 4.41 11.52 -1.75
N ARG A 14 5.62 11.91 -1.38
CA ARG A 14 6.55 11.03 -0.64
C ARG A 14 5.97 10.47 0.65
N GLY A 15 5.25 11.31 1.42
CA GLY A 15 4.59 10.89 2.65
C GLY A 15 3.42 9.92 2.42
N ASP A 16 2.71 10.09 1.32
CA ASP A 16 1.59 9.25 0.93
C ASP A 16 2.04 7.84 0.55
N TYR A 17 3.15 7.73 -0.18
CA TYR A 17 3.72 6.43 -0.56
C TYR A 17 4.06 5.59 0.67
N ARG A 18 4.72 6.19 1.67
CA ARG A 18 5.02 5.52 2.93
C ARG A 18 3.75 5.07 3.65
N SER A 19 2.79 5.98 3.82
CA SER A 19 1.51 5.69 4.47
C SER A 19 0.73 4.56 3.79
N LEU A 20 0.67 4.55 2.46
CA LEU A 20 0.01 3.51 1.67
C LEU A 20 0.72 2.17 1.78
N THR A 21 2.05 2.15 1.79
CA THR A 21 2.83 0.92 1.95
C THR A 21 2.56 0.27 3.31
N TYR A 22 2.58 1.06 4.39
CA TYR A 22 2.23 0.58 5.73
C TYR A 22 0.77 0.12 5.82
N TRP A 23 -0.15 0.89 5.24
CA TRP A 23 -1.56 0.51 5.22
C TRP A 23 -1.79 -0.80 4.46
N ASN A 24 -1.18 -0.97 3.30
CA ASN A 24 -1.28 -2.19 2.52
C ASN A 24 -0.75 -3.42 3.27
N MET A 25 0.39 -3.27 3.97
CA MET A 25 1.01 -4.37 4.70
C MET A 25 0.25 -4.73 5.98
N PHE A 26 -0.19 -3.75 6.76
CA PHE A 26 -0.71 -4.00 8.10
C PHE A 26 -2.24 -3.95 8.22
N LYS A 27 -2.91 -3.13 7.41
CA LYS A 27 -4.39 -3.02 7.49
C LYS A 27 -5.12 -3.88 6.48
N LYS A 28 -4.58 -4.03 5.28
CA LYS A 28 -5.21 -4.86 4.26
C LYS A 28 -5.07 -6.34 4.58
N ASP A 29 -3.89 -6.78 5.00
CA ASP A 29 -3.63 -8.18 5.32
C ASP A 29 -3.25 -8.36 6.80
N GLN A 30 -4.26 -8.51 7.65
CA GLN A 30 -4.08 -8.73 9.07
C GLN A 30 -3.31 -10.01 9.40
N ARG A 31 -3.22 -10.97 8.46
CA ARG A 31 -2.46 -12.21 8.66
C ARG A 31 -0.99 -11.95 8.90
N VAL A 32 -0.44 -10.89 8.27
CA VAL A 32 0.96 -10.48 8.47
C VAL A 32 1.20 -10.09 9.92
N ILE A 33 0.28 -9.35 10.55
CA ILE A 33 0.39 -8.95 11.96
C ILE A 33 0.39 -10.19 12.85
N TRP A 34 -0.57 -11.10 12.63
CA TRP A 34 -0.66 -12.33 13.42
C TRP A 34 0.57 -13.24 13.26
N MET A 35 1.10 -13.33 12.04
CA MET A 35 2.33 -14.09 11.76
C MET A 35 3.53 -13.47 12.49
N LEU A 36 3.70 -12.16 12.45
CA LEU A 36 4.77 -11.45 13.15
C LEU A 36 4.63 -11.59 14.68
N ALA A 37 3.41 -11.49 15.21
CA ALA A 37 3.14 -11.70 16.63
C ALA A 37 3.46 -13.14 17.06
N ALA A 38 3.09 -14.14 16.27
CA ALA A 38 3.41 -15.53 16.53
C ALA A 38 4.94 -15.77 16.58
N LEU A 39 5.70 -15.15 15.67
CA LEU A 39 7.17 -15.26 15.69
C LEU A 39 7.79 -14.68 16.97
N VAL A 40 7.26 -13.56 17.48
CA VAL A 40 7.71 -12.99 18.76
C VAL A 40 7.39 -13.93 19.91
N ILE A 41 6.17 -14.48 19.97
CA ILE A 41 5.74 -15.37 21.04
C ILE A 41 6.59 -16.65 21.04
N ILE A 42 6.76 -17.29 19.88
CA ILE A 42 7.57 -18.51 19.74
C ILE A 42 9.03 -18.21 20.07
N GLY A 43 9.59 -17.11 19.57
CA GLY A 43 10.96 -16.71 19.85
C GLY A 43 11.20 -16.48 21.35
N SER A 44 10.27 -15.78 22.01
CA SER A 44 10.32 -15.55 23.46
C SER A 44 10.22 -16.85 24.26
N ALA A 45 9.34 -17.76 23.87
CA ALA A 45 9.23 -19.08 24.48
C ALA A 45 10.54 -19.88 24.32
N CYS A 46 11.13 -19.88 23.12
CA CYS A 46 12.42 -20.53 22.91
C CYS A 46 13.53 -19.95 23.80
N ILE A 47 13.58 -18.67 24.03
CA ILE A 47 14.53 -18.00 24.92
C ILE A 47 14.30 -18.46 26.37
N ILE A 48 13.07 -18.44 26.85
CA ILE A 48 12.71 -18.80 28.23
C ILE A 48 13.05 -20.27 28.52
N PHE A 49 12.72 -21.18 27.58
CA PHE A 49 12.93 -22.59 27.72
C PHE A 49 14.32 -23.06 27.25
N SER A 50 15.22 -22.16 26.85
CA SER A 50 16.53 -22.52 26.34
C SER A 50 17.43 -23.20 27.40
N GLY A 51 17.25 -22.79 28.67
CA GLY A 51 18.12 -23.32 29.75
C GLY A 51 19.59 -23.22 29.38
N ASN A 52 20.25 -24.39 29.28
CA ASN A 52 21.69 -24.50 28.89
C ASN A 52 21.87 -24.77 27.38
N ASN A 53 20.78 -24.82 26.60
CA ASN A 53 20.83 -25.12 25.17
C ASN A 53 21.06 -23.85 24.34
N ARG A 54 22.33 -23.61 23.97
CA ARG A 54 22.75 -22.43 23.17
C ARG A 54 22.06 -22.35 21.81
N ILE A 55 21.77 -23.46 21.16
CA ILE A 55 21.12 -23.48 19.84
C ILE A 55 19.70 -22.94 19.96
N LEU A 56 18.94 -23.38 20.97
CA LEU A 56 17.58 -22.94 21.21
C LEU A 56 17.54 -21.44 21.57
N LEU A 57 18.51 -20.95 22.34
CA LEU A 57 18.66 -19.54 22.67
C LEU A 57 18.89 -18.69 21.43
N ILE A 58 19.84 -19.09 20.57
CA ILE A 58 20.13 -18.33 19.32
C ILE A 58 18.93 -18.34 18.39
N ALA A 59 18.27 -19.49 18.21
CA ALA A 59 17.07 -19.61 17.41
C ALA A 59 15.94 -18.68 17.92
N GLY A 60 15.74 -18.65 19.24
CA GLY A 60 14.76 -17.78 19.88
C GLY A 60 15.02 -16.29 19.64
N ILE A 61 16.28 -15.85 19.76
CA ILE A 61 16.69 -14.48 19.50
C ILE A 61 16.44 -14.11 18.03
N LEU A 62 16.82 -14.97 17.08
CA LEU A 62 16.59 -14.74 15.66
C LEU A 62 15.10 -14.62 15.32
N LEU A 63 14.27 -15.52 15.87
CA LEU A 63 12.82 -15.46 15.66
C LEU A 63 12.20 -14.19 16.25
N ALA A 64 12.58 -13.81 17.47
CA ALA A 64 12.08 -12.61 18.11
C ALA A 64 12.53 -11.31 17.40
N ALA A 65 13.73 -11.32 16.78
CA ALA A 65 14.25 -10.19 16.01
C ALA A 65 13.64 -10.07 14.60
N CYS A 66 13.01 -11.13 14.07
CA CYS A 66 12.48 -11.19 12.72
C CYS A 66 11.49 -10.03 12.38
N PRO A 67 10.55 -9.66 13.25
CA PRO A 67 9.66 -8.53 13.01
C PRO A 67 10.40 -7.19 12.85
N LEU A 68 11.42 -6.95 13.67
CA LEU A 68 12.22 -5.73 13.57
C LEU A 68 12.99 -5.67 12.25
N LEU A 69 13.56 -6.80 11.82
CA LEU A 69 14.23 -6.91 10.52
C LEU A 69 13.25 -6.68 9.38
N THR A 70 12.02 -7.20 9.46
CA THR A 70 10.98 -7.00 8.45
C THR A 70 10.64 -5.51 8.30
N ILE A 71 10.45 -4.80 9.41
CA ILE A 71 10.17 -3.36 9.41
C ILE A 71 11.38 -2.58 8.86
N ALA A 72 12.60 -2.93 9.28
CA ALA A 72 13.81 -2.27 8.80
C ALA A 72 14.02 -2.45 7.29
N LEU A 73 13.80 -3.65 6.75
CA LEU A 73 13.87 -3.93 5.32
C LEU A 73 12.79 -3.17 4.54
N MET A 74 11.59 -3.07 5.09
CA MET A 74 10.50 -2.32 4.50
C MET A 74 10.85 -0.83 4.43
N GLU A 75 11.34 -0.23 5.53
CA GLU A 75 11.81 1.16 5.54
C GLU A 75 12.96 1.40 4.56
N TYR A 76 13.93 0.48 4.51
CA TYR A 76 15.01 0.54 3.54
C TYR A 76 14.49 0.58 2.10
N ASN A 77 13.53 -0.29 1.76
CA ASN A 77 12.91 -0.33 0.43
C ASN A 77 12.12 0.94 0.12
N ILE A 78 11.35 1.47 1.09
CA ILE A 78 10.64 2.75 0.96
C ILE A 78 11.65 3.87 0.67
N LEU A 79 12.70 3.99 1.48
CA LEU A 79 13.73 5.01 1.31
C LEU A 79 14.46 4.88 -0.03
N LYS A 80 14.73 3.65 -0.48
CA LYS A 80 15.35 3.39 -1.79
C LYS A 80 14.47 3.88 -2.94
N VAL A 81 13.17 3.65 -2.86
CA VAL A 81 12.20 4.13 -3.85
C VAL A 81 12.09 5.65 -3.81
N LEU A 82 12.02 6.24 -2.60
CA LEU A 82 11.95 7.68 -2.40
C LEU A 82 13.22 8.42 -2.88
N LYS A 83 14.40 7.83 -2.68
CA LYS A 83 15.69 8.39 -3.15
C LYS A 83 15.82 8.40 -4.66
N LYS A 84 15.21 7.44 -5.38
CA LYS A 84 15.25 7.41 -6.85
C LYS A 84 14.56 8.60 -7.52
N GLY A 85 13.88 9.43 -6.74
CA GLY A 85 13.20 10.64 -7.23
C GLY A 85 12.01 10.33 -8.15
N HIS A 86 11.27 11.37 -8.52
CA HIS A 86 10.20 11.30 -9.53
C HIS A 86 8.97 10.45 -9.18
N ILE A 87 8.73 10.15 -7.87
CA ILE A 87 7.50 9.44 -7.48
C ILE A 87 6.28 10.25 -7.90
N GLU A 88 6.30 11.56 -7.68
CA GLU A 88 5.20 12.46 -8.05
C GLU A 88 4.95 12.41 -9.56
N GLN A 89 6.00 12.46 -10.37
CA GLN A 89 5.87 12.38 -11.84
C GLN A 89 5.44 10.98 -12.32
N ARG A 90 5.93 9.92 -11.67
CA ARG A 90 5.55 8.54 -12.03
C ARG A 90 4.16 8.15 -11.61
N THR A 91 3.63 8.77 -10.55
CA THR A 91 2.31 8.48 -10.00
C THR A 91 1.27 9.52 -10.39
N ALA A 92 1.69 10.65 -10.97
CA ALA A 92 0.77 11.64 -11.51
C ALA A 92 -0.05 11.01 -12.65
N ALA A 93 -1.33 10.95 -12.47
CA ALA A 93 -2.25 10.42 -13.44
C ALA A 93 -3.55 11.23 -13.44
N TYR A 94 -4.13 11.35 -14.62
CA TYR A 94 -5.47 11.89 -14.81
C TYR A 94 -6.45 10.73 -14.71
N TYR A 95 -7.27 10.74 -13.69
CA TYR A 95 -8.31 9.74 -13.49
C TYR A 95 -9.64 10.31 -13.97
N THR A 96 -10.31 9.56 -14.81
CA THR A 96 -11.69 9.84 -15.21
C THR A 96 -12.58 8.75 -14.65
N ILE A 97 -13.48 9.13 -13.78
CA ILE A 97 -14.44 8.24 -13.13
C ILE A 97 -15.78 8.43 -13.82
N ASP A 98 -16.37 7.36 -14.33
CA ASP A 98 -17.69 7.37 -14.94
C ASP A 98 -18.52 6.16 -14.49
N ASP A 99 -19.74 6.03 -15.02
CA ASP A 99 -20.66 4.92 -14.68
C ASP A 99 -20.11 3.54 -15.11
N GLN A 100 -19.16 3.49 -16.04
CA GLN A 100 -18.61 2.24 -16.58
C GLN A 100 -17.33 1.81 -15.87
N GLY A 101 -16.57 2.74 -15.26
CA GLY A 101 -15.32 2.43 -14.62
C GLY A 101 -14.42 3.62 -14.32
N ILE A 102 -13.14 3.33 -14.21
CA ILE A 102 -12.08 4.31 -13.99
C ILE A 102 -11.11 4.24 -15.15
N SER A 103 -10.94 5.35 -15.85
CA SER A 103 -9.89 5.51 -16.86
C SER A 103 -8.72 6.26 -16.24
N ALA A 104 -7.51 5.72 -16.38
CA ALA A 104 -6.28 6.33 -15.88
C ALA A 104 -5.35 6.63 -17.06
N HIS A 105 -4.94 7.90 -17.18
CA HIS A 105 -3.94 8.36 -18.15
C HIS A 105 -2.73 8.88 -17.39
N SER A 106 -1.55 8.40 -17.71
CA SER A 106 -0.30 8.84 -17.10
C SER A 106 0.78 9.04 -18.16
N GLN A 107 1.88 9.69 -17.79
CA GLN A 107 3.04 9.82 -18.69
C GLN A 107 3.61 8.46 -19.13
N ALA A 108 3.48 7.44 -18.29
CA ALA A 108 3.92 6.08 -18.59
C ALA A 108 2.96 5.31 -19.51
N VAL A 109 1.69 5.71 -19.57
CA VAL A 109 0.63 5.10 -20.38
C VAL A 109 -0.20 6.22 -21.01
N PRO A 110 0.28 6.85 -22.10
CA PRO A 110 -0.39 7.98 -22.76
C PRO A 110 -1.75 7.61 -23.33
N ASP A 111 -1.88 6.40 -23.87
CA ASP A 111 -3.15 5.90 -24.43
C ASP A 111 -4.21 5.63 -23.37
N GLY A 112 -3.83 5.70 -22.08
CA GLY A 112 -4.72 5.44 -20.96
C GLY A 112 -5.14 3.99 -20.83
N MET A 113 -5.55 3.61 -19.63
CA MET A 113 -6.16 2.32 -19.37
C MET A 113 -7.53 2.53 -18.71
N THR A 114 -8.54 1.86 -19.24
CA THR A 114 -9.89 1.87 -18.67
C THR A 114 -10.14 0.57 -17.93
N TYR A 115 -10.48 0.70 -16.65
CA TYR A 115 -10.82 -0.41 -15.77
C TYR A 115 -12.32 -0.35 -15.45
N ARG A 116 -13.07 -1.33 -15.92
CA ARG A 116 -14.50 -1.46 -15.58
C ARG A 116 -14.67 -1.80 -14.12
N TRP A 117 -15.75 -1.33 -13.50
CA TRP A 117 -16.06 -1.61 -12.09
C TRP A 117 -16.05 -3.12 -11.77
N GLU A 118 -16.54 -3.96 -12.69
CA GLU A 118 -16.59 -5.42 -12.56
C GLU A 118 -15.21 -6.08 -12.53
N LYS A 119 -14.18 -5.43 -13.07
CA LYS A 119 -12.80 -5.94 -13.11
C LYS A 119 -11.96 -5.53 -11.90
N LEU A 120 -12.49 -4.68 -11.02
CA LEU A 120 -11.79 -4.30 -9.79
C LEU A 120 -11.87 -5.45 -8.79
N SER A 121 -10.71 -5.84 -8.26
CA SER A 121 -10.62 -6.89 -7.25
C SER A 121 -11.19 -6.45 -5.91
N SER A 122 -10.96 -5.21 -5.52
CA SER A 122 -11.48 -4.62 -4.28
C SER A 122 -11.31 -3.11 -4.27
N VAL A 123 -12.18 -2.42 -3.52
CA VAL A 123 -12.12 -0.99 -3.31
C VAL A 123 -12.02 -0.73 -1.82
N TYR A 124 -11.08 0.11 -1.43
CA TYR A 124 -10.90 0.53 -0.05
C TYR A 124 -10.91 2.04 0.05
N GLU A 125 -11.42 2.49 1.18
CA GLU A 125 -11.39 3.89 1.55
C GLU A 125 -10.63 4.04 2.87
N ASN A 126 -9.71 4.99 2.92
CA ASN A 126 -9.09 5.41 4.16
C ASN A 126 -9.29 6.92 4.40
N ALA A 127 -8.71 7.47 5.45
CA ALA A 127 -8.88 8.89 5.80
C ALA A 127 -8.43 9.86 4.68
N ARG A 128 -7.49 9.47 3.82
CA ARG A 128 -6.85 10.35 2.82
C ARG A 128 -7.07 9.92 1.39
N PHE A 129 -7.37 8.62 1.12
CA PHE A 129 -7.35 8.03 -0.21
C PHE A 129 -8.54 7.15 -0.47
N TYR A 130 -8.98 7.14 -1.73
CA TYR A 130 -9.70 6.04 -2.35
C TYR A 130 -8.69 5.13 -3.05
N ILE A 131 -8.74 3.83 -2.78
CA ILE A 131 -7.78 2.84 -3.25
C ILE A 131 -8.53 1.76 -4.02
N PHE A 132 -8.26 1.65 -5.31
CA PHE A 132 -8.90 0.70 -6.21
C PHE A 132 -7.88 -0.36 -6.60
N PHE A 133 -8.09 -1.60 -6.19
CA PHE A 133 -7.23 -2.72 -6.57
C PHE A 133 -7.72 -3.35 -7.87
N ILE A 134 -6.87 -3.32 -8.88
CA ILE A 134 -7.09 -4.00 -10.16
C ILE A 134 -6.77 -5.48 -9.98
N ASN A 135 -5.65 -5.76 -9.32
CA ASN A 135 -5.21 -7.10 -8.94
C ASN A 135 -4.47 -7.04 -7.60
N ARG A 136 -3.83 -8.17 -7.18
CA ARG A 136 -3.11 -8.23 -5.90
C ARG A 136 -1.94 -7.24 -5.79
N VAL A 137 -1.38 -6.81 -6.92
CA VAL A 137 -0.16 -5.99 -6.99
C VAL A 137 -0.44 -4.56 -7.46
N GLN A 138 -1.36 -4.41 -8.42
CA GLN A 138 -1.68 -3.12 -9.04
C GLN A 138 -2.84 -2.44 -8.33
N MET A 139 -2.62 -1.19 -7.96
CA MET A 139 -3.64 -0.34 -7.35
C MET A 139 -3.64 1.05 -7.98
N LEU A 140 -4.81 1.63 -8.11
CA LEU A 140 -5.01 3.05 -8.39
C LEU A 140 -5.36 3.75 -7.09
N THR A 141 -4.76 4.91 -6.85
CA THR A 141 -5.00 5.68 -5.64
C THR A 141 -5.37 7.10 -6.01
N ILE A 142 -6.49 7.57 -5.49
CA ILE A 142 -6.98 8.92 -5.67
C ILE A 142 -7.03 9.59 -4.31
N ARG A 143 -6.38 10.74 -4.19
CA ARG A 143 -6.40 11.51 -2.95
C ARG A 143 -7.75 12.22 -2.80
N LYS A 144 -8.34 12.16 -1.61
CA LYS A 144 -9.63 12.80 -1.33
C LYS A 144 -9.59 14.32 -1.52
N THR A 145 -8.47 14.95 -1.16
CA THR A 145 -8.27 16.40 -1.35
C THR A 145 -8.32 16.84 -2.80
N ASP A 146 -7.96 15.95 -3.73
CA ASP A 146 -7.95 16.25 -5.16
C ASP A 146 -9.37 16.18 -5.76
N LEU A 147 -10.30 15.49 -5.09
CA LEU A 147 -11.71 15.37 -5.48
C LEU A 147 -12.58 16.53 -5.00
N GLU A 148 -12.27 17.12 -3.83
CA GLU A 148 -13.13 18.12 -3.19
C GLU A 148 -13.31 19.43 -3.98
N PRO A 149 -12.31 19.99 -4.69
CA PRO A 149 -12.51 21.27 -5.39
C PRO A 149 -13.41 21.20 -6.62
N LYS A 150 -13.56 20.03 -7.24
CA LYS A 150 -14.32 19.86 -8.50
C LYS A 150 -15.73 19.29 -8.32
N ALA A 151 -16.07 18.80 -7.17
CA ALA A 151 -17.42 18.32 -6.86
C ALA A 151 -18.37 19.45 -6.41
N ARG A 152 -17.86 20.68 -6.23
CA ARG A 152 -18.63 21.86 -5.82
C ARG A 152 -19.02 22.79 -6.97
N GLN A 153 -18.68 22.48 -8.19
CA GLN A 153 -19.18 23.15 -9.41
C GLN A 153 -20.15 22.22 -10.15
#